data_735f4406bf97c0275217ce034027c99b
#
_entry.id   735f4406bf97c0275217ce034027c99b
#
_cell.length_a   1.000
_cell.length_b   1.000
_cell.length_c   1.000
_cell.angle_alpha   90.00
_cell.angle_beta   90.00
_cell.angle_gamma   90.00
#
_symmetry.space_group_name_H-M   'P 1'
#
loop_
_entity.id
_entity.type
_entity.pdbx_description
1 polymer ?
#
loop_
_entity_poly.entity_id
_entity_poly.type
_entity_poly.pdbx_seq_one_letter_code
_entity_poly.pdbx_strand_id
1 'polypeptide(L)'
;MRGYQGVVSWSVLLAAIGGAQAKLDLDSTQNLVVYWGQNSLNGKGDKLQQPLAHYCDNEDIDVIPMAFNMMVNGPGGAPEIDFAVTSKDCDVFPGTQLKNCPSIGKDIATCQKKGKTILLSIGGATYSEGGFKNEDEAKDGAKLMWETFGPKQEGSKALRPFGDTALDGFDFDFEANVENMAPFANALRSLMDDDKSKQRFYLTAAPQCPYPDQSDKEILNGPVYIDAIWVQFYNNFCGVNNFNTDMSSNKYNFEEWDNWAKTVSKNKNVKVIVGVPADTTAASTGYIPSSKLDNVIEYSKKFESFGGVMMWDATQAYGNDGFIKDVRKSLGGADDSGASSDPASPSAPSPSPSTSTDFSKETSSSSNVPDSSLSSSSSSSASASPKAPETTAEAKPPAETTAAPTTTTEPVAKSTTTAAPTPTATPQDDDSDDDDSDPLDNILGNDLMGLLGGLRAANDVAGGITHGLTKGLRRPKRSLA
;
A
#
# COMPACT_ATOMS: atom_id res chain seq x y z
N MET A 1 31.44 74.63 5.78
CA MET A 1 30.67 73.76 4.88
C MET A 1 30.99 72.29 5.25
N ARG A 2 30.05 71.63 5.96
CA ARG A 2 30.18 70.19 6.32
C ARG A 2 29.23 69.43 5.46
N GLY A 3 29.78 68.56 4.57
CA GLY A 3 29.01 67.69 3.69
C GLY A 3 28.51 66.47 4.47
N TYR A 4 27.20 66.27 4.47
CA TYR A 4 26.55 65.03 4.92
C TYR A 4 26.57 64.01 3.80
N GLN A 5 27.31 62.96 3.98
CA GLN A 5 27.20 61.76 3.11
C GLN A 5 26.09 60.85 3.68
N GLY A 6 24.97 60.79 2.98
CA GLY A 6 23.89 59.88 3.28
C GLY A 6 24.25 58.46 2.79
N VAL A 7 24.34 57.53 3.73
CA VAL A 7 24.47 56.10 3.45
C VAL A 7 23.09 55.53 3.16
N VAL A 8 22.82 55.19 1.89
CA VAL A 8 21.60 54.46 1.48
C VAL A 8 21.84 52.99 1.75
N SER A 9 21.29 52.49 2.85
CA SER A 9 21.23 51.05 3.12
C SER A 9 20.18 50.37 2.21
N TRP A 10 20.65 49.61 1.27
CA TRP A 10 19.78 48.70 0.50
C TRP A 10 19.59 47.41 1.32
N SER A 11 18.43 47.30 1.98
CA SER A 11 17.98 46.06 2.57
C SER A 11 17.50 45.13 1.43
N VAL A 12 18.31 44.17 1.06
CA VAL A 12 17.89 43.08 0.18
C VAL A 12 16.99 42.15 1.00
N LEU A 13 15.68 42.28 0.78
CA LEU A 13 14.71 41.30 1.26
C LEU A 13 14.92 40.02 0.42
N LEU A 14 15.68 39.05 0.95
CA LEU A 14 15.61 37.68 0.45
C LEU A 14 14.22 37.13 0.84
N ALA A 15 13.28 37.20 -0.09
CA ALA A 15 12.10 36.37 -0.03
C ALA A 15 12.59 34.89 -0.19
N ALA A 16 12.69 34.19 0.91
CA ALA A 16 12.76 32.73 0.87
C ALA A 16 11.44 32.25 0.24
N ILE A 17 11.50 31.95 -1.05
CA ILE A 17 10.46 31.14 -1.69
C ILE A 17 10.70 29.72 -1.14
N GLY A 18 10.21 29.48 0.07
CA GLY A 18 10.02 28.14 0.60
C GLY A 18 8.93 27.51 -0.24
N GLY A 19 9.29 26.80 -1.31
CA GLY A 19 8.39 25.86 -1.93
C GLY A 19 7.95 24.91 -0.84
N ALA A 20 6.66 24.88 -0.57
CA ALA A 20 6.07 23.90 0.31
C ALA A 20 6.40 22.52 -0.28
N GLN A 21 7.39 21.85 0.32
CA GLN A 21 7.64 20.44 0.03
C GLN A 21 6.62 19.66 0.85
N ALA A 22 5.53 19.27 0.22
CA ALA A 22 4.66 18.25 0.74
C ALA A 22 5.45 16.93 0.67
N LYS A 23 6.21 16.63 1.69
CA LYS A 23 6.85 15.33 1.94
C LYS A 23 6.14 14.72 3.12
N LEU A 24 6.30 13.41 3.32
CA LEU A 24 5.89 12.79 4.57
C LEU A 24 6.35 13.67 5.74
N ASP A 25 5.40 14.31 6.37
CA ASP A 25 5.65 15.23 7.47
C ASP A 25 5.40 14.51 8.80
N LEU A 26 6.49 14.16 9.48
CA LEU A 26 6.43 13.42 10.74
C LEU A 26 6.02 14.29 11.93
N ASP A 27 5.92 15.60 11.76
CA ASP A 27 5.38 16.50 12.76
C ASP A 27 3.88 16.78 12.55
N SER A 28 3.35 16.40 11.38
CA SER A 28 1.95 16.59 11.01
C SER A 28 1.06 15.42 11.44
N THR A 29 -0.24 15.71 11.61
CA THR A 29 -1.33 14.76 11.76
C THR A 29 -2.19 14.63 10.49
N GLN A 30 -1.73 15.24 9.40
CA GLN A 30 -2.53 15.41 8.19
C GLN A 30 -1.98 14.65 6.97
N ASN A 31 -1.03 13.74 7.15
CA ASN A 31 -0.51 12.99 6.02
C ASN A 31 -1.61 12.14 5.37
N LEU A 32 -1.72 12.24 4.04
CA LEU A 32 -2.57 11.38 3.25
C LEU A 32 -1.70 10.50 2.34
N VAL A 33 -1.73 9.20 2.62
CA VAL A 33 -0.96 8.16 1.94
C VAL A 33 -1.89 7.39 1.01
N VAL A 34 -1.49 7.16 -0.23
CA VAL A 34 -2.31 6.39 -1.18
C VAL A 34 -1.41 5.39 -1.92
N TYR A 35 -1.67 4.11 -1.75
CA TYR A 35 -0.94 3.06 -2.49
C TYR A 35 -1.25 3.13 -3.98
N TRP A 36 -0.23 2.90 -4.81
CA TRP A 36 -0.38 2.83 -6.26
C TRP A 36 0.37 1.62 -6.81
N GLY A 37 -0.19 0.98 -7.84
CA GLY A 37 0.55 -0.05 -8.59
C GLY A 37 -0.22 -1.35 -8.84
N GLN A 38 -1.34 -1.61 -8.13
CA GLN A 38 -2.00 -2.91 -8.22
C GLN A 38 -3.29 -2.93 -9.05
N ASN A 39 -3.76 -1.76 -9.54
CA ASN A 39 -5.01 -1.69 -10.34
C ASN A 39 -6.18 -2.44 -9.66
N SER A 40 -6.32 -2.32 -8.35
CA SER A 40 -7.18 -3.19 -7.53
C SER A 40 -8.67 -3.06 -7.86
N LEU A 41 -9.10 -1.90 -8.41
CA LEU A 41 -10.47 -1.71 -8.90
C LEU A 41 -10.78 -2.56 -10.13
N ASN A 42 -9.77 -3.03 -10.89
CA ASN A 42 -9.94 -3.73 -12.16
C ASN A 42 -10.81 -2.99 -13.17
N GLY A 43 -10.80 -1.65 -13.09
CA GLY A 43 -11.57 -0.77 -13.95
C GLY A 43 -11.14 -0.80 -15.41
N LYS A 44 -11.94 -0.18 -16.27
CA LYS A 44 -11.65 0.00 -17.71
C LYS A 44 -11.74 1.49 -18.05
N GLY A 45 -11.05 1.89 -19.11
CA GLY A 45 -11.03 3.30 -19.52
C GLY A 45 -10.43 4.17 -18.41
N ASP A 46 -11.11 5.22 -18.03
CA ASP A 46 -10.64 6.19 -17.02
C ASP A 46 -10.51 5.59 -15.60
N LYS A 47 -11.16 4.44 -15.35
CA LYS A 47 -11.05 3.69 -14.10
C LYS A 47 -9.92 2.66 -14.10
N LEU A 48 -9.21 2.50 -15.20
CA LEU A 48 -7.98 1.72 -15.27
C LEU A 48 -6.88 2.50 -14.54
N GLN A 49 -5.97 1.78 -13.88
CA GLN A 49 -4.79 2.42 -13.27
C GLN A 49 -4.08 3.31 -14.29
N GLN A 50 -3.93 4.57 -13.95
CA GLN A 50 -3.22 5.56 -14.74
C GLN A 50 -1.72 5.57 -14.39
N PRO A 51 -0.84 6.18 -15.21
CA PRO A 51 0.55 6.42 -14.85
C PRO A 51 0.68 7.15 -13.51
N LEU A 52 1.79 6.91 -12.79
CA LEU A 52 2.00 7.48 -11.45
C LEU A 52 1.88 9.02 -11.43
N ALA A 53 2.37 9.69 -12.46
CA ALA A 53 2.32 11.15 -12.58
C ALA A 53 0.89 11.72 -12.53
N HIS A 54 -0.11 10.94 -12.99
CA HIS A 54 -1.52 11.35 -12.94
C HIS A 54 -2.01 11.57 -11.50
N TYR A 55 -1.63 10.67 -10.58
CA TYR A 55 -2.04 10.75 -9.18
C TYR A 55 -1.30 11.84 -8.42
N CYS A 56 -0.11 12.20 -8.88
CA CYS A 56 0.70 13.26 -8.27
C CYS A 56 0.17 14.67 -8.56
N ASP A 57 -0.79 14.82 -9.48
CA ASP A 57 -1.49 16.09 -9.73
C ASP A 57 -2.50 16.42 -8.64
N ASN A 58 -2.90 15.46 -7.85
CA ASN A 58 -3.79 15.65 -6.72
C ASN A 58 -3.00 16.25 -5.54
N GLU A 59 -3.33 17.48 -5.16
CA GLU A 59 -2.68 18.20 -4.06
C GLU A 59 -2.99 17.58 -2.69
N ASP A 60 -4.11 16.85 -2.57
CA ASP A 60 -4.51 16.19 -1.33
C ASP A 60 -3.65 14.97 -0.95
N ILE A 61 -2.91 14.39 -1.88
CA ILE A 61 -2.06 13.22 -1.65
C ILE A 61 -0.64 13.69 -1.29
N ASP A 62 -0.05 13.18 -0.20
CA ASP A 62 1.31 13.53 0.24
C ASP A 62 2.32 12.43 -0.07
N VAL A 63 1.92 11.16 0.10
CA VAL A 63 2.81 9.99 0.01
C VAL A 63 2.20 8.94 -0.89
N ILE A 64 3.02 8.35 -1.77
CA ILE A 64 2.60 7.25 -2.63
C ILE A 64 3.57 6.08 -2.48
N PRO A 65 3.23 5.04 -1.71
CA PRO A 65 3.92 3.76 -1.77
C PRO A 65 3.59 3.05 -3.10
N MET A 66 4.63 2.64 -3.81
CA MET A 66 4.52 1.90 -5.08
C MET A 66 4.49 0.40 -4.78
N ALA A 67 3.37 -0.23 -5.02
CA ALA A 67 3.10 -1.63 -4.76
C ALA A 67 3.25 -2.47 -6.05
N PHE A 68 4.19 -3.43 -6.16
CA PHE A 68 5.11 -3.91 -5.14
C PHE A 68 6.48 -4.28 -5.72
N ASN A 69 7.50 -4.33 -4.84
CA ASN A 69 8.63 -5.22 -5.03
C ASN A 69 8.23 -6.63 -4.54
N MET A 70 8.15 -7.55 -5.47
CA MET A 70 7.63 -8.90 -5.25
C MET A 70 8.68 -9.88 -4.71
N MET A 71 9.96 -9.62 -4.99
CA MET A 71 11.09 -10.40 -4.53
C MET A 71 12.32 -9.50 -4.42
N VAL A 72 13.11 -9.69 -3.38
CA VAL A 72 14.40 -8.99 -3.21
C VAL A 72 15.48 -9.70 -4.02
N ASN A 73 15.56 -11.02 -3.92
CA ASN A 73 16.54 -11.85 -4.63
C ASN A 73 15.84 -12.71 -5.70
N GLY A 74 15.26 -12.05 -6.67
CA GLY A 74 14.59 -12.70 -7.78
C GLY A 74 15.54 -13.40 -8.76
N PRO A 75 15.01 -14.01 -9.82
CA PRO A 75 15.79 -14.69 -10.84
C PRO A 75 16.90 -13.82 -11.42
N GLY A 76 18.10 -14.38 -11.53
CA GLY A 76 19.28 -13.65 -12.00
C GLY A 76 19.94 -12.75 -10.95
N GLY A 77 19.52 -12.83 -9.67
CA GLY A 77 20.08 -12.07 -8.57
C GLY A 77 19.70 -10.58 -8.60
N ALA A 78 18.55 -10.26 -9.15
CA ALA A 78 18.00 -8.92 -9.18
C ALA A 78 16.60 -8.89 -8.52
N PRO A 79 16.14 -7.75 -7.99
CA PRO A 79 14.78 -7.65 -7.47
C PRO A 79 13.73 -7.89 -8.58
N GLU A 80 12.52 -8.22 -8.17
CA GLU A 80 11.37 -8.31 -9.07
C GLU A 80 10.31 -7.30 -8.67
N ILE A 81 9.89 -6.45 -9.61
CA ILE A 81 8.85 -5.44 -9.40
C ILE A 81 7.67 -5.69 -10.32
N ASP A 82 6.46 -5.46 -9.82
CA ASP A 82 5.26 -5.44 -10.63
C ASP A 82 4.31 -4.31 -10.21
N PHE A 83 3.94 -3.48 -11.18
CA PHE A 83 2.98 -2.39 -11.01
C PHE A 83 1.78 -2.58 -11.95
N ALA A 84 1.30 -3.81 -12.03
CA ALA A 84 0.16 -4.23 -12.82
C ALA A 84 0.23 -3.69 -14.28
N VAL A 85 -0.86 -3.09 -14.75
CA VAL A 85 -0.97 -2.61 -16.14
C VAL A 85 0.07 -1.56 -16.53
N THR A 86 0.60 -0.80 -15.57
CA THR A 86 1.56 0.29 -15.85
C THR A 86 2.98 -0.23 -16.12
N SER A 87 3.32 -1.39 -15.57
CA SER A 87 4.63 -2.03 -15.81
C SER A 87 4.57 -3.15 -16.86
N LYS A 88 3.38 -3.42 -17.43
CA LYS A 88 3.17 -4.53 -18.35
C LYS A 88 4.04 -4.46 -19.62
N ASP A 89 4.22 -3.27 -20.15
CA ASP A 89 4.93 -3.05 -21.40
C ASP A 89 6.40 -2.62 -21.17
N CYS A 90 6.90 -2.70 -19.93
CA CYS A 90 8.31 -2.49 -19.65
C CYS A 90 9.16 -3.67 -20.18
N ASP A 91 10.29 -3.38 -20.76
CA ASP A 91 11.29 -4.40 -21.07
C ASP A 91 11.77 -5.07 -19.77
N VAL A 92 12.38 -6.26 -19.91
CA VAL A 92 13.02 -6.97 -18.79
C VAL A 92 14.54 -6.93 -18.98
N PHE A 93 15.29 -6.67 -17.91
CA PHE A 93 16.75 -6.73 -17.99
C PHE A 93 17.22 -8.16 -18.32
N PRO A 94 18.11 -8.32 -19.29
CA PRO A 94 18.54 -9.65 -19.74
C PRO A 94 19.07 -10.52 -18.60
N GLY A 95 18.57 -11.75 -18.53
CA GLY A 95 18.98 -12.72 -17.50
C GLY A 95 18.30 -12.56 -16.15
N THR A 96 17.34 -11.64 -16.02
CA THR A 96 16.58 -11.39 -14.77
C THR A 96 15.08 -11.38 -15.04
N GLN A 97 14.28 -11.12 -13.99
CA GLN A 97 12.85 -10.76 -14.08
C GLN A 97 12.61 -9.27 -13.74
N LEU A 98 13.65 -8.52 -13.44
CA LEU A 98 13.52 -7.10 -13.13
C LEU A 98 13.07 -6.33 -14.39
N LYS A 99 11.92 -5.68 -14.28
CA LYS A 99 11.38 -4.81 -15.33
C LYS A 99 12.20 -3.52 -15.44
N ASN A 100 12.49 -3.08 -16.66
CA ASN A 100 13.18 -1.82 -16.96
C ASN A 100 12.15 -0.78 -17.39
N CYS A 101 11.75 0.09 -16.47
CA CYS A 101 10.64 1.03 -16.61
C CYS A 101 11.10 2.51 -16.52
N PRO A 102 11.90 3.03 -17.46
CA PRO A 102 12.38 4.42 -17.37
C PRO A 102 11.26 5.47 -17.46
N SER A 103 10.08 5.11 -17.97
CA SER A 103 8.89 5.96 -17.94
C SER A 103 8.40 6.19 -16.50
N ILE A 104 8.32 5.13 -15.69
CA ILE A 104 7.97 5.22 -14.26
C ILE A 104 9.03 6.06 -13.53
N GLY A 105 10.32 5.93 -13.88
CA GLY A 105 11.37 6.78 -13.31
C GLY A 105 11.13 8.29 -13.56
N LYS A 106 10.64 8.66 -14.75
CA LYS A 106 10.26 10.05 -15.06
C LYS A 106 9.04 10.51 -14.24
N ASP A 107 8.09 9.63 -14.05
CA ASP A 107 6.90 9.91 -13.23
C ASP A 107 7.29 10.12 -11.77
N ILE A 108 8.16 9.26 -11.19
CA ILE A 108 8.72 9.43 -9.85
C ILE A 108 9.35 10.81 -9.70
N ALA A 109 10.26 11.18 -10.61
CA ALA A 109 10.92 12.49 -10.57
C ALA A 109 9.93 13.66 -10.71
N THR A 110 8.83 13.47 -11.44
CA THR A 110 7.75 14.47 -11.57
C THR A 110 6.99 14.62 -10.27
N CYS A 111 6.64 13.51 -9.62
CA CYS A 111 5.95 13.49 -8.34
C CYS A 111 6.80 14.14 -7.23
N GLN A 112 8.08 13.78 -7.16
CA GLN A 112 9.01 14.36 -6.20
C GLN A 112 9.16 15.89 -6.37
N LYS A 113 9.17 16.39 -7.61
CA LYS A 113 9.17 17.84 -7.89
C LYS A 113 7.89 18.53 -7.45
N LYS A 114 6.77 17.82 -7.42
CA LYS A 114 5.49 18.29 -6.88
C LYS A 114 5.39 18.13 -5.36
N GLY A 115 6.48 17.73 -4.71
CA GLY A 115 6.56 17.57 -3.27
C GLY A 115 5.97 16.25 -2.75
N LYS A 116 5.71 15.27 -3.60
CA LYS A 116 5.24 13.95 -3.13
C LYS A 116 6.41 13.10 -2.64
N THR A 117 6.19 12.32 -1.58
CA THR A 117 7.11 11.26 -1.15
C THR A 117 6.75 9.98 -1.88
N ILE A 118 7.72 9.38 -2.58
CA ILE A 118 7.53 8.15 -3.35
C ILE A 118 8.37 7.04 -2.74
N LEU A 119 7.70 6.01 -2.22
CA LEU A 119 8.33 4.86 -1.57
C LEU A 119 8.15 3.61 -2.44
N LEU A 120 9.03 2.61 -2.29
CA LEU A 120 8.81 1.28 -2.83
C LEU A 120 8.32 0.37 -1.71
N SER A 121 7.12 -0.17 -1.86
CA SER A 121 6.59 -1.16 -0.95
C SER A 121 7.10 -2.56 -1.32
N ILE A 122 7.62 -3.26 -0.32
CA ILE A 122 8.21 -4.59 -0.44
C ILE A 122 7.27 -5.57 0.25
N GLY A 123 6.80 -6.57 -0.48
CA GLY A 123 5.88 -7.55 0.07
C GLY A 123 4.55 -7.64 -0.68
N GLY A 124 3.46 -7.39 0.03
CA GLY A 124 2.07 -7.55 -0.39
C GLY A 124 1.56 -8.97 -0.22
N ALA A 125 0.25 -9.14 -0.37
CA ALA A 125 -0.47 -10.40 -0.13
C ALA A 125 0.02 -11.63 -0.93
N THR A 126 0.76 -11.42 -2.02
CA THR A 126 1.31 -12.48 -2.86
C THR A 126 2.81 -12.71 -2.66
N TYR A 127 3.44 -12.01 -1.73
CA TYR A 127 4.85 -12.19 -1.41
C TYR A 127 5.11 -13.62 -0.94
N SER A 128 6.09 -14.28 -1.55
CA SER A 128 6.37 -15.70 -1.32
C SER A 128 7.86 -16.03 -1.14
N GLU A 129 8.74 -15.03 -1.15
CA GLU A 129 10.18 -15.24 -0.97
C GLU A 129 10.51 -15.77 0.44
N GLY A 130 9.70 -15.37 1.48
CA GLY A 130 9.84 -15.88 2.85
C GLY A 130 11.00 -15.26 3.63
N GLY A 131 11.60 -14.20 3.12
CA GLY A 131 12.74 -13.52 3.76
C GLY A 131 14.10 -14.11 3.39
N PHE A 132 15.05 -14.07 4.31
CA PHE A 132 16.44 -14.45 4.08
C PHE A 132 16.85 -15.63 4.96
N LYS A 133 17.74 -16.49 4.47
CA LYS A 133 18.19 -17.67 5.22
C LYS A 133 19.05 -17.32 6.43
N ASN A 134 19.72 -16.17 6.38
CA ASN A 134 20.61 -15.70 7.45
C ASN A 134 20.82 -14.18 7.37
N GLU A 135 21.47 -13.64 8.39
CA GLU A 135 21.73 -12.21 8.52
C GLU A 135 22.63 -11.63 7.41
N ASP A 136 23.59 -12.40 6.91
CA ASP A 136 24.50 -11.92 5.86
C ASP A 136 23.75 -11.80 4.53
N GLU A 137 22.92 -12.79 4.16
CA GLU A 137 22.04 -12.69 3.00
C GLU A 137 21.05 -11.52 3.13
N ALA A 138 20.54 -11.25 4.33
CA ALA A 138 19.67 -10.11 4.59
C ALA A 138 20.39 -8.76 4.35
N LYS A 139 21.62 -8.63 4.80
CA LYS A 139 22.44 -7.43 4.55
C LYS A 139 22.79 -7.25 3.08
N ASP A 140 23.09 -8.34 2.38
CA ASP A 140 23.34 -8.31 0.93
C ASP A 140 22.10 -7.91 0.16
N GLY A 141 20.91 -8.41 0.57
CA GLY A 141 19.63 -8.01 0.04
C GLY A 141 19.34 -6.52 0.26
N ALA A 142 19.62 -5.98 1.43
CA ALA A 142 19.49 -4.56 1.73
C ALA A 142 20.38 -3.70 0.82
N LYS A 143 21.63 -4.12 0.65
CA LYS A 143 22.57 -3.46 -0.26
C LYS A 143 22.07 -3.50 -1.70
N LEU A 144 21.57 -4.64 -2.17
CA LEU A 144 20.99 -4.79 -3.50
C LEU A 144 19.82 -3.82 -3.71
N MET A 145 18.89 -3.75 -2.76
CA MET A 145 17.75 -2.84 -2.82
C MET A 145 18.19 -1.38 -2.86
N TRP A 146 19.15 -1.00 -2.02
CA TRP A 146 19.70 0.35 -1.99
C TRP A 146 20.38 0.75 -3.30
N GLU A 147 21.23 -0.12 -3.86
CA GLU A 147 21.93 0.13 -5.12
C GLU A 147 20.97 0.17 -6.32
N THR A 148 19.88 -0.60 -6.28
CA THR A 148 18.87 -0.67 -7.35
C THR A 148 17.93 0.54 -7.35
N PHE A 149 17.45 0.97 -6.19
CA PHE A 149 16.35 1.93 -6.05
C PHE A 149 16.72 3.25 -5.34
N GLY A 150 17.78 3.25 -4.55
CA GLY A 150 18.29 4.43 -3.89
C GLY A 150 19.11 5.34 -4.83
N PRO A 151 19.82 6.35 -4.30
CA PRO A 151 20.75 7.15 -5.09
C PRO A 151 21.78 6.29 -5.81
N LYS A 152 22.14 6.70 -7.01
CA LYS A 152 23.11 5.97 -7.83
C LYS A 152 24.47 5.93 -7.12
N GLN A 153 24.97 4.73 -6.86
CA GLN A 153 26.24 4.51 -6.20
C GLN A 153 27.37 4.41 -7.23
N GLU A 154 28.48 5.12 -6.98
CA GLU A 154 29.66 5.05 -7.85
C GLU A 154 30.27 3.65 -7.85
N GLY A 155 30.52 3.09 -9.03
CA GLY A 155 31.08 1.75 -9.19
C GLY A 155 30.08 0.59 -9.03
N SER A 156 28.85 0.85 -8.63
CA SER A 156 27.79 -0.17 -8.57
C SER A 156 27.45 -0.68 -9.98
N LYS A 157 27.17 -1.99 -10.05
CA LYS A 157 26.68 -2.68 -11.25
C LYS A 157 25.21 -3.07 -11.12
N ALA A 158 24.53 -2.62 -10.08
CA ALA A 158 23.13 -2.91 -9.87
C ALA A 158 22.29 -2.39 -11.04
N LEU A 159 21.33 -3.16 -11.46
CA LEU A 159 20.36 -2.78 -12.49
C LEU A 159 19.42 -1.72 -11.92
N ARG A 160 19.11 -0.70 -12.71
CA ARG A 160 18.31 0.43 -12.25
C ARG A 160 17.04 0.57 -13.09
N PRO A 161 15.90 0.06 -12.61
CA PRO A 161 14.66 0.00 -13.37
C PRO A 161 14.09 1.39 -13.70
N PHE A 162 14.40 2.39 -12.88
CA PHE A 162 13.94 3.78 -13.03
C PHE A 162 15.02 4.73 -13.55
N GLY A 163 16.10 4.19 -14.15
CA GLY A 163 17.25 4.96 -14.57
C GLY A 163 18.02 5.56 -13.39
N ASP A 164 18.36 6.86 -13.47
CA ASP A 164 19.09 7.55 -12.42
C ASP A 164 18.17 8.10 -11.29
N THR A 165 16.86 7.95 -11.43
CA THR A 165 15.89 8.40 -10.40
C THR A 165 15.99 7.52 -9.16
N ALA A 166 16.13 8.15 -8.00
CA ALA A 166 16.09 7.50 -6.69
C ALA A 166 14.71 7.67 -6.05
N LEU A 167 14.29 6.68 -5.28
CA LEU A 167 13.09 6.76 -4.45
C LEU A 167 13.37 7.52 -3.15
N ASP A 168 12.34 7.97 -2.46
CA ASP A 168 12.45 8.65 -1.17
C ASP A 168 12.54 7.67 0.01
N GLY A 169 12.48 6.36 -0.25
CA GLY A 169 12.61 5.32 0.76
C GLY A 169 11.87 4.04 0.43
N PHE A 170 11.65 3.25 1.48
CA PHE A 170 11.05 1.92 1.36
C PHE A 170 9.95 1.74 2.39
N ASP A 171 9.03 0.85 2.05
CA ASP A 171 7.89 0.45 2.85
C ASP A 171 7.87 -1.08 2.97
N PHE A 172 7.48 -1.61 4.14
CA PHE A 172 7.35 -3.05 4.37
C PHE A 172 5.88 -3.41 4.49
N ASP A 173 5.40 -4.29 3.63
CA ASP A 173 4.03 -4.79 3.61
C ASP A 173 4.03 -6.32 3.60
N PHE A 174 4.57 -6.92 4.68
CA PHE A 174 4.62 -8.37 4.78
C PHE A 174 3.31 -8.90 5.37
N GLU A 175 2.64 -9.77 4.62
CA GLU A 175 1.37 -10.38 5.01
C GLU A 175 1.50 -11.89 5.28
N ALA A 176 2.71 -12.42 5.26
CA ALA A 176 3.07 -13.80 5.56
C ALA A 176 4.32 -13.85 6.42
N ASN A 177 4.59 -15.00 7.04
CA ASN A 177 5.78 -15.19 7.86
C ASN A 177 7.05 -14.98 7.01
N VAL A 178 7.96 -14.17 7.52
CA VAL A 178 9.24 -13.85 6.93
C VAL A 178 10.36 -14.04 7.93
N GLU A 179 11.56 -14.43 7.46
CA GLU A 179 12.73 -14.67 8.29
C GLU A 179 13.84 -13.65 8.01
N ASN A 180 14.56 -13.25 9.04
CA ASN A 180 15.72 -12.33 8.97
C ASN A 180 15.40 -10.94 8.38
N MET A 181 14.15 -10.48 8.50
CA MET A 181 13.76 -9.16 8.00
C MET A 181 14.24 -8.01 8.89
N ALA A 182 14.43 -8.20 10.20
CA ALA A 182 14.99 -7.16 11.06
C ALA A 182 16.46 -6.84 10.69
N PRO A 183 17.37 -7.80 10.45
CA PRO A 183 18.70 -7.53 9.88
C PRO A 183 18.66 -6.81 8.54
N PHE A 184 17.76 -7.20 7.63
CA PHE A 184 17.56 -6.54 6.34
C PHE A 184 17.16 -5.08 6.52
N ALA A 185 16.10 -4.82 7.30
CA ALA A 185 15.57 -3.49 7.53
C ALA A 185 16.60 -2.56 8.23
N ASN A 186 17.37 -3.09 9.20
CA ASN A 186 18.43 -2.33 9.85
C ASN A 186 19.57 -1.99 8.90
N ALA A 187 20.00 -2.93 8.06
CA ALA A 187 21.04 -2.68 7.07
C ALA A 187 20.57 -1.62 6.06
N LEU A 188 19.33 -1.72 5.59
CA LEU A 188 18.74 -0.75 4.68
C LEU A 188 18.65 0.64 5.32
N ARG A 189 18.20 0.74 6.60
CA ARG A 189 18.20 1.99 7.37
C ARG A 189 19.60 2.59 7.47
N SER A 190 20.60 1.78 7.78
CA SER A 190 22.00 2.26 7.89
C SER A 190 22.50 2.83 6.57
N LEU A 191 22.22 2.17 5.44
CA LEU A 191 22.60 2.65 4.11
C LEU A 191 21.91 3.99 3.76
N MET A 192 20.66 4.15 4.18
CA MET A 192 19.89 5.39 4.00
C MET A 192 20.47 6.53 4.87
N ASP A 193 20.84 6.23 6.11
CA ASP A 193 21.40 7.22 7.05
C ASP A 193 22.82 7.65 6.68
N ASP A 194 23.60 6.76 6.08
CA ASP A 194 24.98 6.99 5.64
C ASP A 194 25.06 7.74 4.29
N ASP A 195 23.92 7.95 3.61
CA ASP A 195 23.89 8.62 2.32
C ASP A 195 24.32 10.10 2.42
N LYS A 196 25.18 10.52 1.49
CA LYS A 196 25.80 11.85 1.51
C LYS A 196 25.02 12.93 0.78
N SER A 197 23.91 12.57 0.12
CA SER A 197 23.10 13.51 -0.69
C SER A 197 22.38 14.56 0.17
N LYS A 198 22.31 14.39 1.50
CA LYS A 198 21.49 15.17 2.43
C LYS A 198 19.98 15.08 2.20
N GLN A 199 19.55 14.19 1.32
CA GLN A 199 18.15 13.85 1.17
C GLN A 199 17.71 13.05 2.39
N ARG A 200 16.51 13.30 2.90
CA ARG A 200 15.90 12.43 3.90
C ARG A 200 15.27 11.25 3.20
N PHE A 201 15.57 10.05 3.68
CA PHE A 201 14.91 8.82 3.25
C PHE A 201 14.03 8.30 4.37
N TYR A 202 12.92 7.68 3.99
CA TYR A 202 11.93 7.16 4.92
C TYR A 202 11.88 5.65 4.88
N LEU A 203 11.72 5.04 6.05
CA LEU A 203 11.48 3.61 6.20
C LEU A 203 10.15 3.44 6.94
N THR A 204 9.19 2.78 6.29
CA THR A 204 7.82 2.66 6.79
C THR A 204 7.39 1.20 6.78
N ALA A 205 6.24 0.90 7.39
CA ALA A 205 5.65 -0.43 7.35
C ALA A 205 4.11 -0.37 7.35
N ALA A 206 3.49 -1.42 6.85
CA ALA A 206 2.04 -1.56 6.71
C ALA A 206 1.48 -2.77 7.50
N PRO A 207 1.70 -2.87 8.81
CA PRO A 207 1.23 -4.01 9.59
C PRO A 207 -0.28 -4.13 9.56
N GLN A 208 -0.80 -5.35 9.69
CA GLN A 208 -2.22 -5.58 9.94
C GLN A 208 -2.61 -5.16 11.37
N CYS A 209 -3.87 -4.81 11.59
CA CYS A 209 -4.31 -4.24 12.86
C CYS A 209 -4.27 -5.18 14.09
N PRO A 210 -4.33 -6.52 14.01
CA PRO A 210 -4.10 -7.36 15.19
C PRO A 210 -2.73 -7.09 15.81
N TYR A 211 -2.67 -6.78 17.09
CA TYR A 211 -1.42 -6.48 17.78
C TYR A 211 -0.99 -7.64 18.70
N PRO A 212 0.29 -8.06 18.69
CA PRO A 212 1.31 -7.69 17.71
C PRO A 212 1.04 -8.27 16.34
N ASP A 213 1.38 -7.53 15.27
CA ASP A 213 1.36 -8.08 13.92
C ASP A 213 2.31 -9.27 13.80
N GLN A 214 1.86 -10.34 13.13
CA GLN A 214 2.62 -11.58 13.08
C GLN A 214 3.76 -11.55 12.06
N SER A 215 3.61 -10.82 10.97
CA SER A 215 4.56 -10.78 9.87
C SER A 215 5.63 -9.73 10.09
N ASP A 216 5.24 -8.53 10.53
CA ASP A 216 6.16 -7.39 10.71
C ASP A 216 6.73 -7.29 12.14
N LYS A 217 6.34 -8.15 13.09
CA LYS A 217 6.74 -8.04 14.51
C LYS A 217 8.26 -7.99 14.73
N GLU A 218 9.07 -8.69 13.93
CA GLU A 218 10.52 -8.67 14.08
C GLU A 218 11.12 -7.30 13.73
N ILE A 219 10.54 -6.63 12.75
CA ILE A 219 10.90 -5.27 12.35
C ILE A 219 10.40 -4.29 13.39
N LEU A 220 9.11 -4.36 13.72
CA LEU A 220 8.42 -3.37 14.54
C LEU A 220 8.81 -3.41 16.01
N ASN A 221 9.01 -4.61 16.56
CA ASN A 221 9.40 -4.82 17.97
C ASN A 221 10.91 -5.01 18.14
N GLY A 222 11.64 -4.91 17.05
CA GLY A 222 13.10 -5.10 16.99
C GLY A 222 13.89 -3.80 17.05
N PRO A 223 15.15 -3.87 16.63
CA PRO A 223 16.07 -2.74 16.68
C PRO A 223 15.91 -1.74 15.53
N VAL A 224 14.93 -1.90 14.65
CA VAL A 224 14.76 -1.11 13.43
C VAL A 224 14.15 0.26 13.73
N TYR A 225 14.75 1.32 13.18
CA TYR A 225 14.18 2.67 13.25
C TYR A 225 13.20 2.89 12.11
N ILE A 226 11.90 2.84 12.40
CA ILE A 226 10.79 3.07 11.46
C ILE A 226 10.30 4.51 11.63
N ASP A 227 10.09 5.24 10.54
CA ASP A 227 9.64 6.63 10.55
C ASP A 227 8.13 6.76 10.75
N ALA A 228 7.34 5.91 10.08
CA ALA A 228 5.90 5.83 10.21
C ALA A 228 5.39 4.43 9.89
N ILE A 229 4.23 4.08 10.42
CA ILE A 229 3.48 2.88 10.03
C ILE A 229 2.08 3.28 9.59
N TRP A 230 1.53 2.56 8.61
CA TRP A 230 0.13 2.66 8.24
C TRP A 230 -0.56 1.33 8.46
N VAL A 231 -1.19 1.24 9.63
CA VAL A 231 -1.83 0.03 10.10
C VAL A 231 -3.04 -0.29 9.25
N GLN A 232 -3.11 -1.50 8.70
CA GLN A 232 -4.24 -1.97 7.89
C GLN A 232 -5.45 -2.28 8.77
N PHE A 233 -6.28 -1.28 9.07
CA PHE A 233 -7.51 -1.46 9.86
C PHE A 233 -8.67 -1.98 9.01
N TYR A 234 -8.45 -3.09 8.30
CA TYR A 234 -9.42 -3.80 7.46
C TYR A 234 -9.12 -5.30 7.44
N ASN A 235 -10.02 -6.10 6.88
CA ASN A 235 -9.93 -7.57 6.79
C ASN A 235 -9.76 -8.31 8.13
N ASN A 236 -9.81 -7.63 9.25
CA ASN A 236 -9.61 -8.15 10.59
C ASN A 236 -10.66 -7.63 11.57
N PHE A 237 -10.75 -8.25 12.75
CA PHE A 237 -11.71 -7.88 13.81
C PHE A 237 -11.52 -6.43 14.33
N CYS A 238 -10.33 -5.88 14.18
CA CYS A 238 -9.94 -4.53 14.63
C CYS A 238 -10.10 -3.46 13.52
N GLY A 239 -10.76 -3.77 12.41
CA GLY A 239 -10.98 -2.84 11.31
C GLY A 239 -11.83 -1.62 11.69
N VAL A 240 -11.71 -0.54 10.89
CA VAL A 240 -12.46 0.72 11.12
C VAL A 240 -13.98 0.52 11.09
N ASN A 241 -14.47 -0.51 10.40
CA ASN A 241 -15.88 -0.90 10.38
C ASN A 241 -16.40 -1.39 11.75
N ASN A 242 -15.51 -1.75 12.65
CA ASN A 242 -15.80 -2.18 14.01
C ASN A 242 -15.56 -1.08 15.07
N PHE A 243 -15.25 0.16 14.59
CA PHE A 243 -15.23 1.32 15.48
C PHE A 243 -16.62 1.62 16.03
N ASN A 244 -16.70 1.83 17.32
CA ASN A 244 -17.93 2.21 18.00
C ASN A 244 -17.66 3.37 18.97
N THR A 245 -18.48 4.40 18.90
CA THR A 245 -18.43 5.53 19.84
C THR A 245 -18.79 5.12 21.27
N ASP A 246 -19.56 4.03 21.43
CA ASP A 246 -19.66 3.32 22.70
C ASP A 246 -18.41 2.44 22.88
N MET A 247 -17.45 2.97 23.61
CA MET A 247 -16.14 2.35 23.81
C MET A 247 -16.21 0.98 24.50
N SER A 248 -17.34 0.64 25.15
CA SER A 248 -17.53 -0.69 25.76
C SER A 248 -17.64 -1.82 24.73
N SER A 249 -17.98 -1.49 23.48
CA SER A 249 -18.12 -2.43 22.36
C SER A 249 -17.17 -2.13 21.20
N ASN A 250 -16.29 -1.15 21.35
CA ASN A 250 -15.29 -0.80 20.34
C ASN A 250 -14.23 -1.89 20.20
N LYS A 251 -13.98 -2.31 18.96
CA LYS A 251 -12.90 -3.28 18.62
C LYS A 251 -11.76 -2.65 17.84
N TYR A 252 -11.93 -1.41 17.38
CA TYR A 252 -10.88 -0.64 16.72
C TYR A 252 -9.78 -0.32 17.74
N ASN A 253 -8.56 -0.81 17.49
CA ASN A 253 -7.49 -0.86 18.49
C ASN A 253 -6.35 0.13 18.26
N PHE A 254 -6.63 1.33 17.78
CA PHE A 254 -5.61 2.36 17.55
C PHE A 254 -4.80 2.67 18.83
N GLU A 255 -5.42 2.62 20.00
CA GLU A 255 -4.76 2.84 21.28
C GLU A 255 -3.62 1.84 21.56
N GLU A 256 -3.77 0.58 21.13
CA GLU A 256 -2.70 -0.43 21.25
C GLU A 256 -1.49 -0.05 20.38
N TRP A 257 -1.74 0.44 19.18
CA TRP A 257 -0.69 0.90 18.27
C TRP A 257 -0.03 2.21 18.74
N ASP A 258 -0.79 3.12 19.33
CA ASP A 258 -0.23 4.31 19.99
C ASP A 258 0.65 3.94 21.18
N ASN A 259 0.22 2.96 22.00
CA ASN A 259 1.05 2.45 23.08
C ASN A 259 2.33 1.77 22.56
N TRP A 260 2.23 0.98 21.49
CA TRP A 260 3.40 0.42 20.81
C TRP A 260 4.38 1.53 20.36
N ALA A 261 3.88 2.56 19.72
CA ALA A 261 4.70 3.68 19.27
C ALA A 261 5.50 4.32 20.41
N LYS A 262 4.88 4.51 21.54
CA LYS A 262 5.46 5.15 22.74
C LYS A 262 6.40 4.22 23.53
N THR A 263 6.07 2.95 23.61
CA THR A 263 6.73 2.04 24.57
C THR A 263 7.65 1.01 23.92
N VAL A 264 7.28 0.47 22.76
CA VAL A 264 7.99 -0.63 22.10
C VAL A 264 8.86 -0.14 20.94
N SER A 265 8.31 0.63 20.00
CA SER A 265 9.03 1.11 18.82
C SER A 265 10.41 1.68 19.17
N LYS A 266 11.39 1.38 18.34
CA LYS A 266 12.74 1.98 18.44
C LYS A 266 12.71 3.51 18.31
N ASN A 267 11.88 3.99 17.39
CA ASN A 267 11.60 5.42 17.20
C ASN A 267 10.38 5.82 18.06
N LYS A 268 10.60 6.57 19.12
CA LYS A 268 9.52 7.03 20.00
C LYS A 268 8.65 8.15 19.38
N ASN A 269 9.08 8.69 18.24
CA ASN A 269 8.34 9.69 17.47
C ASN A 269 7.70 9.09 16.21
N VAL A 270 7.66 7.74 16.11
CA VAL A 270 7.03 7.05 14.98
C VAL A 270 5.57 7.48 14.84
N LYS A 271 5.14 7.77 13.61
CA LYS A 271 3.73 8.09 13.34
C LYS A 271 2.94 6.84 13.02
N VAL A 272 1.74 6.77 13.60
CA VAL A 272 0.74 5.75 13.32
C VAL A 272 -0.34 6.35 12.43
N ILE A 273 -0.50 5.80 11.25
CA ILE A 273 -1.42 6.27 10.21
C ILE A 273 -2.52 5.23 10.03
N VAL A 274 -3.78 5.68 9.97
CA VAL A 274 -4.96 4.81 9.87
C VAL A 274 -5.12 4.31 8.44
N GLY A 275 -4.84 3.03 8.19
CA GLY A 275 -5.02 2.40 6.90
C GLY A 275 -6.46 1.94 6.66
N VAL A 276 -7.07 2.35 5.54
CA VAL A 276 -8.45 2.06 5.20
C VAL A 276 -8.62 1.60 3.76
N PRO A 277 -9.63 0.77 3.45
CA PRO A 277 -10.05 0.55 2.08
C PRO A 277 -10.66 1.83 1.49
N ALA A 278 -10.28 2.18 0.26
CA ALA A 278 -10.76 3.41 -0.35
C ALA A 278 -12.14 3.27 -1.04
N ASP A 279 -12.60 2.04 -1.28
CA ASP A 279 -13.95 1.74 -1.80
C ASP A 279 -14.40 0.35 -1.33
N THR A 280 -15.64 0.02 -1.59
CA THR A 280 -16.33 -1.23 -1.20
C THR A 280 -15.67 -2.50 -1.72
N THR A 281 -14.93 -2.42 -2.83
CA THR A 281 -14.24 -3.55 -3.45
C THR A 281 -12.74 -3.61 -3.12
N ALA A 282 -12.23 -2.65 -2.36
CA ALA A 282 -10.83 -2.53 -2.00
C ALA A 282 -10.36 -3.61 -1.01
N ALA A 283 -11.26 -4.13 -0.20
CA ALA A 283 -10.99 -5.16 0.81
C ALA A 283 -12.23 -6.04 1.01
N SER A 284 -12.03 -7.22 1.62
CA SER A 284 -13.14 -8.11 1.95
C SER A 284 -14.06 -7.50 3.02
N THR A 285 -13.46 -6.82 4.00
CA THR A 285 -14.16 -6.09 5.07
C THR A 285 -13.38 -4.85 5.46
N GLY A 286 -14.06 -3.86 6.05
CA GLY A 286 -13.37 -2.67 6.57
C GLY A 286 -13.78 -1.37 5.91
N TYR A 287 -14.30 -1.38 4.67
CA TYR A 287 -14.77 -0.14 4.05
C TYR A 287 -15.92 0.48 4.85
N ILE A 288 -15.80 1.77 5.09
CA ILE A 288 -16.87 2.64 5.61
C ILE A 288 -16.88 3.95 4.81
N PRO A 289 -18.06 4.57 4.59
CA PRO A 289 -18.12 5.85 3.88
C PRO A 289 -17.40 6.96 4.66
N SER A 290 -16.93 7.99 3.94
CA SER A 290 -16.17 9.12 4.49
C SER A 290 -16.84 9.75 5.72
N SER A 291 -18.17 9.90 5.71
CA SER A 291 -18.94 10.44 6.84
C SER A 291 -18.88 9.61 8.14
N LYS A 292 -18.58 8.31 8.06
CA LYS A 292 -18.32 7.46 9.24
C LYS A 292 -16.83 7.44 9.58
N LEU A 293 -15.97 7.50 8.57
CA LEU A 293 -14.52 7.54 8.77
C LEU A 293 -14.08 8.81 9.51
N ASP A 294 -14.81 9.91 9.33
CA ASP A 294 -14.61 11.15 10.08
C ASP A 294 -14.59 10.91 11.61
N ASN A 295 -15.52 10.11 12.14
CA ASN A 295 -15.54 9.78 13.58
C ASN A 295 -14.31 8.97 14.02
N VAL A 296 -13.82 8.08 13.17
CA VAL A 296 -12.59 7.29 13.42
C VAL A 296 -11.38 8.21 13.46
N ILE A 297 -11.27 9.12 12.50
CA ILE A 297 -10.19 10.11 12.41
C ILE A 297 -10.21 11.01 13.64
N GLU A 298 -11.36 11.56 14.01
CA GLU A 298 -11.51 12.42 15.20
C GLU A 298 -11.18 11.69 16.51
N TYR A 299 -11.50 10.40 16.59
CA TYR A 299 -11.07 9.58 17.72
C TYR A 299 -9.55 9.40 17.73
N SER A 300 -8.97 9.06 16.59
CA SER A 300 -7.54 8.75 16.45
C SER A 300 -6.64 9.98 16.66
N LYS A 301 -7.11 11.17 16.30
CA LYS A 301 -6.43 12.45 16.57
C LYS A 301 -6.18 12.73 18.04
N LYS A 302 -6.84 12.02 18.97
CA LYS A 302 -6.60 12.17 20.41
C LYS A 302 -5.30 11.55 20.87
N PHE A 303 -4.66 10.74 20.03
CA PHE A 303 -3.44 10.02 20.34
C PHE A 303 -2.24 10.75 19.73
N GLU A 304 -1.15 10.81 20.49
CA GLU A 304 0.06 11.57 20.12
C GLU A 304 0.77 11.04 18.87
N SER A 305 0.72 9.72 18.69
CA SER A 305 1.35 9.06 17.54
C SER A 305 0.56 9.21 16.25
N PHE A 306 -0.70 9.69 16.28
CA PHE A 306 -1.51 9.83 15.08
C PHE A 306 -0.81 10.70 14.02
N GLY A 307 -0.73 10.20 12.79
CA GLY A 307 -0.02 10.86 11.70
C GLY A 307 -0.86 11.14 10.45
N GLY A 308 -2.08 10.58 10.35
CA GLY A 308 -2.91 10.76 9.15
C GLY A 308 -3.70 9.52 8.74
N VAL A 309 -4.00 9.40 7.44
CA VAL A 309 -4.77 8.30 6.85
C VAL A 309 -4.02 7.72 5.65
N MET A 310 -4.04 6.40 5.50
CA MET A 310 -3.59 5.68 4.32
C MET A 310 -4.78 5.02 3.63
N MET A 311 -4.75 4.96 2.31
CA MET A 311 -5.79 4.36 1.46
C MET A 311 -5.24 3.22 0.61
N TRP A 312 -5.88 2.09 0.64
CA TRP A 312 -5.72 1.01 -0.32
C TRP A 312 -6.89 1.08 -1.33
N ASP A 313 -6.71 1.37 -2.57
CA ASP A 313 -5.57 1.93 -3.30
C ASP A 313 -6.00 3.12 -4.16
N ALA A 314 -5.10 3.67 -4.97
CA ALA A 314 -5.37 4.85 -5.83
C ALA A 314 -6.52 4.61 -6.81
N THR A 315 -6.63 3.41 -7.41
CA THR A 315 -7.72 3.11 -8.35
C THR A 315 -9.07 3.05 -7.66
N GLN A 316 -9.11 2.52 -6.45
CA GLN A 316 -10.32 2.49 -5.61
C GLN A 316 -10.70 3.90 -5.15
N ALA A 317 -9.72 4.69 -4.68
CA ALA A 317 -9.94 6.05 -4.20
C ALA A 317 -10.46 6.98 -5.31
N TYR A 318 -9.95 6.83 -6.54
CA TYR A 318 -10.44 7.57 -7.72
C TYR A 318 -11.75 7.00 -8.28
N GLY A 319 -12.06 5.74 -7.98
CA GLY A 319 -13.34 5.11 -8.29
C GLY A 319 -14.49 5.55 -7.37
N ASN A 320 -14.17 6.09 -6.18
CA ASN A 320 -15.07 6.52 -5.12
C ASN A 320 -15.09 8.07 -5.06
N ASP A 321 -15.98 8.66 -5.83
CA ASP A 321 -16.00 10.11 -6.05
C ASP A 321 -16.04 10.90 -4.74
N GLY A 322 -15.09 11.83 -4.56
CA GLY A 322 -15.00 12.72 -3.42
C GLY A 322 -14.31 12.13 -2.18
N PHE A 323 -14.03 10.81 -2.13
CA PHE A 323 -13.52 10.16 -0.93
C PHE A 323 -12.17 10.76 -0.44
N ILE A 324 -11.21 10.98 -1.36
CA ILE A 324 -9.92 11.62 -1.04
C ILE A 324 -10.13 13.00 -0.42
N LYS A 325 -10.97 13.82 -1.05
CA LYS A 325 -11.25 15.20 -0.62
C LYS A 325 -11.93 15.22 0.75
N ASP A 326 -12.90 14.33 0.97
CA ASP A 326 -13.60 14.22 2.25
C ASP A 326 -12.63 13.84 3.38
N VAL A 327 -11.74 12.86 3.13
CA VAL A 327 -10.74 12.45 4.12
C VAL A 327 -9.73 13.57 4.38
N ARG A 328 -9.27 14.29 3.34
CA ARG A 328 -8.40 15.46 3.52
C ARG A 328 -9.07 16.51 4.39
N LYS A 329 -10.35 16.77 4.18
CA LYS A 329 -11.15 17.68 5.02
C LYS A 329 -11.22 17.20 6.45
N SER A 330 -11.51 15.92 6.69
CA SER A 330 -11.53 15.32 8.02
C SER A 330 -10.17 15.42 8.73
N LEU A 331 -9.07 15.36 7.98
CA LEU A 331 -7.73 15.59 8.52
C LEU A 331 -7.46 17.06 8.91
N GLY A 332 -8.25 18.02 8.43
CA GLY A 332 -8.10 19.46 8.70
C GLY A 332 -7.52 20.24 7.51
N GLY A 333 -7.55 19.68 6.30
CA GLY A 333 -7.27 20.39 5.06
C GLY A 333 -8.28 21.52 4.83
N ALA A 334 -7.85 22.61 4.19
CA ALA A 334 -8.72 23.72 3.88
C ALA A 334 -9.82 23.29 2.90
N ASP A 335 -11.06 23.69 3.17
CA ASP A 335 -12.13 23.60 2.17
C ASP A 335 -11.77 24.52 0.99
N ASP A 336 -11.54 23.98 -0.18
CA ASP A 336 -11.45 24.71 -1.44
C ASP A 336 -12.84 25.13 -1.95
N SER A 337 -13.75 25.42 -1.02
CA SER A 337 -14.98 26.12 -1.30
C SER A 337 -14.63 27.60 -1.32
N GLY A 338 -14.26 28.10 -2.51
CA GLY A 338 -13.97 29.50 -2.79
C GLY A 338 -15.04 30.44 -2.21
N ALA A 339 -14.83 30.82 -0.96
CA ALA A 339 -15.41 32.03 -0.42
C ALA A 339 -14.49 33.18 -0.83
N SER A 340 -14.78 33.78 -1.97
CA SER A 340 -14.38 35.14 -2.27
C SER A 340 -14.88 36.03 -1.13
N SER A 341 -14.05 36.21 -0.12
CA SER A 341 -14.24 37.24 0.88
C SER A 341 -13.67 38.53 0.27
N ASP A 342 -14.55 39.26 -0.43
CA ASP A 342 -14.31 40.68 -0.68
C ASP A 342 -14.01 41.36 0.65
N PRO A 343 -12.96 42.18 0.74
CA PRO A 343 -12.68 42.92 1.97
C PRO A 343 -13.81 43.94 2.23
N ALA A 344 -14.49 43.75 3.35
CA ALA A 344 -15.54 44.63 3.81
C ALA A 344 -15.03 46.09 3.89
N SER A 345 -15.58 46.95 3.04
CA SER A 345 -15.46 48.38 3.11
C SER A 345 -16.14 48.91 4.38
N PRO A 346 -15.57 49.89 5.11
CA PRO A 346 -16.15 50.33 6.36
C PRO A 346 -17.47 51.08 6.16
N SER A 347 -18.50 50.61 6.85
CA SER A 347 -19.85 51.18 6.84
C SER A 347 -19.88 52.53 7.51
N ALA A 348 -20.39 53.54 6.81
CA ALA A 348 -20.81 54.83 7.36
C ALA A 348 -22.25 54.74 7.94
N PRO A 349 -22.61 55.53 8.98
CA PRO A 349 -23.84 55.31 9.74
C PRO A 349 -25.09 55.81 9.04
N SER A 350 -26.18 55.07 9.20
CA SER A 350 -27.56 55.36 8.78
C SER A 350 -28.18 56.51 9.53
N PRO A 351 -29.10 57.28 8.92
CA PRO A 351 -30.22 57.88 9.63
C PRO A 351 -31.56 57.17 9.33
N SER A 352 -32.33 56.96 10.38
CA SER A 352 -33.68 56.46 10.44
C SER A 352 -34.73 57.53 10.16
N PRO A 353 -36.05 57.26 10.22
CA PRO A 353 -36.93 56.93 9.12
C PRO A 353 -38.02 58.00 8.91
N SER A 354 -38.76 57.95 7.79
CA SER A 354 -40.08 58.56 7.74
C SER A 354 -41.04 57.80 6.83
N THR A 355 -42.19 57.59 7.42
CA THR A 355 -43.47 57.07 6.99
C THR A 355 -44.05 57.71 5.74
N SER A 356 -44.72 56.92 4.89
CA SER A 356 -46.15 57.05 4.59
C SER A 356 -46.56 56.21 3.34
N THR A 357 -47.53 55.33 3.59
CA THR A 357 -48.87 55.18 2.93
C THR A 357 -48.92 55.13 1.43
N ASP A 358 -49.32 54.02 0.91
CA ASP A 358 -50.69 53.56 0.57
C ASP A 358 -50.97 53.39 -0.94
N PHE A 359 -51.85 52.45 -1.21
CA PHE A 359 -52.76 52.22 -2.34
C PHE A 359 -52.34 51.28 -3.51
N SER A 360 -52.81 50.05 -3.36
CA SER A 360 -53.83 49.40 -4.22
C SER A 360 -53.57 49.18 -5.70
N LYS A 361 -53.71 47.97 -6.14
CA LYS A 361 -54.83 47.34 -6.88
C LYS A 361 -54.41 46.47 -8.04
N GLU A 362 -54.77 45.20 -7.93
CA GLU A 362 -55.43 44.31 -8.92
C GLU A 362 -55.01 44.43 -10.40
N THR A 363 -54.80 43.34 -11.08
CA THR A 363 -55.69 42.30 -11.58
C THR A 363 -54.96 41.29 -12.47
N SER A 364 -55.08 40.09 -12.20
CA SER A 364 -55.67 38.94 -12.93
C SER A 364 -55.37 38.72 -14.43
N SER A 365 -55.23 37.46 -14.67
CA SER A 365 -55.62 36.54 -15.75
C SER A 365 -54.49 36.04 -16.62
N SER A 366 -54.31 34.79 -16.65
CA SER A 366 -55.04 33.62 -17.15
C SER A 366 -54.49 33.11 -18.47
N SER A 367 -54.19 31.80 -18.43
CA SER A 367 -54.36 30.79 -19.48
C SER A 367 -53.46 30.85 -20.75
N ASN A 368 -52.75 29.79 -21.08
CA ASN A 368 -53.24 28.57 -21.71
C ASN A 368 -52.11 27.62 -22.06
N VAL A 369 -52.36 26.36 -21.79
CA VAL A 369 -51.74 25.19 -22.42
C VAL A 369 -52.39 25.02 -23.79
N PRO A 370 -51.72 24.45 -24.81
CA PRO A 370 -52.13 23.10 -25.18
C PRO A 370 -50.99 22.11 -25.52
N ASP A 371 -51.20 20.96 -25.06
CA ASP A 371 -51.00 19.58 -25.46
C ASP A 371 -50.99 19.32 -26.99
N SER A 372 -50.10 18.38 -27.44
CA SER A 372 -50.23 17.45 -28.55
C SER A 372 -48.98 16.56 -28.61
N SER A 373 -48.98 15.39 -28.11
CA SER A 373 -49.34 14.06 -28.63
C SER A 373 -48.67 13.61 -29.94
N LEU A 374 -48.04 12.41 -29.81
CA LEU A 374 -47.88 11.28 -30.75
C LEU A 374 -46.88 11.46 -31.91
N SER A 375 -45.91 10.57 -32.04
CA SER A 375 -46.10 9.19 -32.48
C SER A 375 -44.78 8.42 -32.60
N SER A 376 -44.86 7.18 -32.30
CA SER A 376 -44.03 6.03 -32.56
C SER A 376 -43.53 5.85 -33.99
N SER A 377 -42.29 5.36 -34.17
CA SER A 377 -42.02 4.37 -35.21
C SER A 377 -40.78 3.53 -34.87
N SER A 378 -41.05 2.27 -34.73
CA SER A 378 -40.16 1.13 -34.73
C SER A 378 -39.56 0.91 -36.13
N SER A 379 -38.27 0.55 -36.18
CA SER A 379 -37.77 -0.28 -37.26
C SER A 379 -36.59 -1.16 -36.78
N SER A 380 -36.89 -2.43 -36.76
CA SER A 380 -36.02 -3.58 -36.71
C SER A 380 -35.23 -3.72 -38.01
N SER A 381 -33.94 -4.04 -37.91
CA SER A 381 -33.27 -4.84 -38.95
C SER A 381 -32.17 -5.67 -38.37
N ALA A 382 -32.30 -6.94 -38.60
CA ALA A 382 -31.40 -8.05 -38.29
C ALA A 382 -30.33 -8.23 -39.39
N SER A 383 -29.35 -9.11 -39.07
CA SER A 383 -28.42 -9.81 -39.98
C SER A 383 -27.04 -9.15 -40.10
N ALA A 384 -25.93 -9.84 -40.07
CA ALA A 384 -25.57 -11.23 -40.23
C ALA A 384 -24.11 -11.42 -39.76
N SER A 385 -23.82 -12.59 -39.20
CA SER A 385 -22.46 -13.11 -39.00
C SER A 385 -21.84 -13.51 -40.32
N PRO A 386 -20.52 -13.45 -40.45
CA PRO A 386 -19.79 -14.30 -41.38
C PRO A 386 -18.99 -15.39 -40.69
N LYS A 387 -19.07 -16.54 -41.29
CA LYS A 387 -18.60 -17.88 -41.10
C LYS A 387 -17.06 -17.95 -41.26
N ALA A 388 -16.43 -18.78 -40.46
CA ALA A 388 -15.02 -19.21 -40.57
C ALA A 388 -14.81 -20.14 -41.78
N PRO A 389 -13.60 -20.22 -42.31
CA PRO A 389 -13.20 -21.41 -43.09
C PRO A 389 -12.31 -22.33 -42.26
N GLU A 390 -12.69 -23.60 -42.27
CA GLU A 390 -11.87 -24.77 -41.98
C GLU A 390 -10.77 -24.92 -43.01
N THR A 391 -9.58 -25.31 -42.59
CA THR A 391 -8.69 -26.17 -43.37
C THR A 391 -7.82 -27.02 -42.44
N THR A 392 -8.02 -28.29 -42.57
CA THR A 392 -7.27 -29.44 -42.13
C THR A 392 -5.86 -29.48 -42.71
N ALA A 393 -4.84 -29.80 -41.89
CA ALA A 393 -3.73 -30.65 -42.27
C ALA A 393 -3.01 -31.22 -41.05
N GLU A 394 -3.09 -32.50 -40.96
CA GLU A 394 -2.42 -33.46 -40.11
C GLU A 394 -0.93 -33.53 -40.47
N ALA A 395 -0.02 -33.54 -39.50
CA ALA A 395 1.37 -33.97 -39.67
C ALA A 395 1.86 -34.67 -38.39
N LYS A 396 2.28 -35.90 -38.58
CA LYS A 396 2.75 -36.98 -37.72
C LYS A 396 4.13 -36.66 -37.12
N PRO A 397 4.46 -37.05 -35.86
CA PRO A 397 5.78 -36.88 -35.26
C PRO A 397 6.79 -37.96 -35.69
N PRO A 398 8.09 -37.64 -35.66
CA PRO A 398 9.13 -38.66 -35.81
C PRO A 398 9.61 -39.24 -34.49
N ALA A 399 10.09 -40.46 -34.59
CA ALA A 399 10.36 -41.47 -33.60
C ALA A 399 11.58 -41.20 -32.69
N GLU A 400 11.50 -41.82 -31.52
CA GLU A 400 12.55 -42.06 -30.53
C GLU A 400 13.83 -42.66 -31.12
N THR A 401 14.94 -42.26 -30.50
CA THR A 401 16.18 -43.05 -30.55
C THR A 401 16.72 -43.20 -29.13
N THR A 402 16.60 -44.42 -28.66
CA THR A 402 17.15 -44.99 -27.43
C THR A 402 18.68 -45.08 -27.51
N ALA A 403 19.38 -44.71 -26.44
CA ALA A 403 20.70 -45.23 -26.12
C ALA A 403 20.85 -45.40 -24.62
N ALA A 404 21.12 -46.61 -24.21
CA ALA A 404 21.26 -47.09 -22.84
C ALA A 404 22.70 -46.91 -22.28
N PRO A 405 22.91 -47.22 -21.00
CA PRO A 405 23.91 -46.63 -20.12
C PRO A 405 25.21 -47.44 -20.05
N THR A 406 26.30 -46.77 -19.69
CA THR A 406 27.56 -47.42 -19.31
C THR A 406 27.85 -47.20 -17.84
N THR A 407 27.84 -48.26 -17.10
CA THR A 407 28.34 -48.48 -15.75
C THR A 407 29.87 -48.34 -15.68
N THR A 408 30.37 -47.66 -14.65
CA THR A 408 31.75 -47.90 -14.18
C THR A 408 31.75 -47.78 -12.64
N THR A 409 32.31 -48.86 -12.08
CA THR A 409 32.41 -49.24 -10.69
C THR A 409 33.51 -48.49 -9.91
N GLU A 410 33.24 -48.44 -8.66
CA GLU A 410 33.98 -48.10 -7.40
C GLU A 410 35.52 -48.27 -7.39
N PRO A 411 36.22 -47.75 -6.31
CA PRO A 411 36.24 -48.50 -5.07
C PRO A 411 36.17 -47.76 -3.72
N VAL A 412 35.71 -48.51 -2.74
CA VAL A 412 35.60 -48.42 -1.29
C VAL A 412 36.92 -48.04 -0.59
N ALA A 413 36.83 -47.18 0.46
CA ALA A 413 37.75 -47.16 1.57
C ALA A 413 37.02 -47.01 2.92
N LYS A 414 37.30 -47.94 3.78
CA LYS A 414 36.84 -48.15 5.17
C LYS A 414 37.55 -47.21 6.15
N SER A 415 36.87 -46.95 7.21
CA SER A 415 37.21 -47.01 8.66
C SER A 415 36.90 -45.69 9.37
N THR A 416 36.49 -45.56 10.60
CA THR A 416 36.39 -46.41 11.79
C THR A 416 35.56 -45.69 12.83
N THR A 417 34.79 -46.45 13.53
CA THR A 417 33.98 -46.17 14.71
C THR A 417 34.76 -45.54 15.86
N THR A 418 34.18 -44.56 16.58
CA THR A 418 34.40 -44.42 18.02
C THR A 418 33.13 -43.99 18.71
N ALA A 419 32.78 -44.68 19.77
CA ALA A 419 31.52 -44.69 20.50
C ALA A 419 31.47 -43.62 21.61
N ALA A 420 30.24 -43.41 22.05
CA ALA A 420 29.70 -42.57 23.10
C ALA A 420 30.36 -42.64 24.49
N PRO A 421 29.95 -41.79 25.45
CA PRO A 421 29.13 -42.35 26.52
C PRO A 421 27.87 -41.56 26.92
N THR A 422 26.85 -42.35 27.31
CA THR A 422 25.62 -42.00 28.01
C THR A 422 25.90 -41.65 29.47
N PRO A 423 25.12 -40.77 30.10
CA PRO A 423 24.89 -40.88 31.54
C PRO A 423 23.44 -41.17 31.88
N THR A 424 23.31 -42.09 32.68
CA THR A 424 22.46 -42.72 33.64
C THR A 424 21.37 -41.85 34.26
N ALA A 425 20.22 -42.49 34.46
CA ALA A 425 18.96 -42.02 35.01
C ALA A 425 18.86 -42.07 36.57
N THR A 426 17.86 -41.31 37.04
CA THR A 426 16.86 -41.52 38.12
C THR A 426 17.26 -41.27 39.58
N PRO A 427 16.33 -41.02 40.53
CA PRO A 427 14.87 -41.18 40.52
C PRO A 427 14.02 -40.08 41.27
N GLN A 428 12.70 -40.09 41.02
CA GLN A 428 11.49 -40.07 41.92
C GLN A 428 11.40 -39.00 43.04
N ASP A 429 10.31 -38.43 43.42
CA ASP A 429 8.84 -38.57 43.43
C ASP A 429 8.26 -37.22 43.91
N ASP A 430 7.05 -36.86 43.56
CA ASP A 430 5.86 -36.72 44.37
C ASP A 430 4.80 -35.81 43.75
N ASP A 431 3.61 -36.30 43.92
CA ASP A 431 2.30 -35.82 43.57
C ASP A 431 1.99 -34.37 43.99
N SER A 432 1.25 -33.65 43.14
CA SER A 432 0.04 -32.93 43.54
C SER A 432 -0.72 -32.42 42.31
N ASP A 433 -1.98 -32.82 42.24
CA ASP A 433 -3.04 -32.35 41.37
C ASP A 433 -3.17 -30.82 41.43
N ASP A 434 -3.26 -30.19 40.25
CA ASP A 434 -4.07 -28.97 40.09
C ASP A 434 -4.48 -28.84 38.62
N ASP A 435 -5.79 -28.74 38.47
CA ASP A 435 -6.63 -28.59 37.32
C ASP A 435 -6.43 -27.18 36.72
N ASP A 436 -5.78 -27.07 35.55
CA ASP A 436 -5.78 -25.83 34.77
C ASP A 436 -5.97 -26.12 33.29
N SER A 437 -7.20 -25.81 32.85
CA SER A 437 -7.67 -25.86 31.50
C SER A 437 -6.91 -24.84 30.62
N ASP A 438 -6.22 -25.35 29.65
CA ASP A 438 -5.42 -24.64 28.66
C ASP A 438 -6.31 -23.82 27.69
N PRO A 439 -6.04 -22.52 27.45
CA PRO A 439 -6.83 -21.66 26.56
C PRO A 439 -6.45 -21.75 25.07
N LEU A 440 -5.70 -22.75 24.62
CA LEU A 440 -5.11 -22.75 23.27
C LEU A 440 -6.02 -23.24 22.12
N ASP A 441 -7.23 -23.74 22.41
CA ASP A 441 -8.11 -24.30 21.36
C ASP A 441 -8.94 -23.27 20.58
N ASN A 442 -8.86 -21.97 20.89
CA ASN A 442 -9.66 -20.94 20.21
C ASN A 442 -8.89 -20.07 19.19
N ILE A 443 -7.60 -20.32 18.96
CA ILE A 443 -6.78 -19.47 18.07
C ILE A 443 -6.69 -20.02 16.62
N LEU A 444 -6.96 -21.31 16.41
CA LEU A 444 -6.79 -21.96 15.10
C LEU A 444 -7.98 -21.85 14.14
N GLY A 445 -9.12 -21.30 14.58
CA GLY A 445 -10.35 -21.23 13.78
C GLY A 445 -10.50 -20.02 12.85
N ASN A 446 -9.84 -18.91 13.15
CA ASN A 446 -10.06 -17.63 12.46
C ASN A 446 -8.98 -17.27 11.42
N ASP A 447 -7.78 -17.84 11.50
CA ASP A 447 -6.69 -17.48 10.57
C ASP A 447 -6.89 -18.00 9.13
N LEU A 448 -7.71 -19.02 8.94
CA LEU A 448 -7.94 -19.61 7.61
C LEU A 448 -8.90 -18.77 6.74
N MET A 449 -9.76 -17.95 7.35
CA MET A 449 -10.73 -17.13 6.61
C MET A 449 -10.16 -15.79 6.15
N GLY A 450 -9.19 -15.21 6.86
CA GLY A 450 -8.50 -13.99 6.44
C GLY A 450 -7.62 -14.22 5.20
N LEU A 451 -6.95 -15.37 5.14
CA LEU A 451 -6.11 -15.75 3.99
C LEU A 451 -6.92 -15.95 2.70
N LEU A 452 -8.17 -16.43 2.80
CA LEU A 452 -9.03 -16.68 1.62
C LEU A 452 -9.65 -15.38 1.07
N GLY A 453 -9.76 -14.34 1.86
CA GLY A 453 -10.28 -13.04 1.42
C GLY A 453 -9.30 -12.27 0.53
N GLY A 454 -8.02 -12.25 0.91
CA GLY A 454 -6.95 -11.63 0.11
C GLY A 454 -6.71 -12.34 -1.23
N LEU A 455 -6.83 -13.65 -1.24
CA LEU A 455 -6.69 -14.48 -2.45
C LEU A 455 -7.78 -14.26 -3.51
N ARG A 456 -8.96 -13.74 -3.16
CA ARG A 456 -10.00 -13.44 -4.15
C ARG A 456 -9.71 -12.18 -4.97
N ALA A 457 -9.10 -11.18 -4.39
CA ALA A 457 -8.70 -9.97 -5.13
C ALA A 457 -7.52 -10.23 -6.07
N ALA A 458 -6.62 -11.19 -5.72
CA ALA A 458 -5.46 -11.53 -6.54
C ALA A 458 -5.76 -12.58 -7.64
N ASN A 459 -6.77 -13.46 -7.47
CA ASN A 459 -7.05 -14.53 -8.42
C ASN A 459 -7.73 -14.07 -9.73
N ASP A 460 -8.32 -12.89 -9.76
CA ASP A 460 -8.87 -12.34 -11.03
C ASP A 460 -7.77 -11.85 -11.99
N VAL A 461 -6.55 -11.66 -11.51
CA VAL A 461 -5.39 -11.30 -12.35
C VAL A 461 -4.68 -12.53 -12.93
N ALA A 462 -4.81 -13.69 -12.29
CA ALA A 462 -4.16 -14.95 -12.69
C ALA A 462 -5.08 -15.91 -13.46
N GLY A 463 -6.04 -15.40 -14.20
CA GLY A 463 -6.97 -16.20 -15.02
C GLY A 463 -6.25 -17.04 -16.07
N GLY A 464 -5.72 -18.20 -15.70
CA GLY A 464 -5.13 -19.12 -16.68
C GLY A 464 -4.54 -20.44 -16.16
N ILE A 465 -4.22 -20.60 -14.89
CA ILE A 465 -3.37 -21.73 -14.46
C ILE A 465 -4.03 -22.73 -13.48
N THR A 466 -5.21 -22.50 -12.91
CA THR A 466 -5.76 -23.37 -11.86
C THR A 466 -6.90 -24.32 -12.25
N HIS A 467 -7.14 -24.57 -13.54
CA HIS A 467 -8.18 -25.52 -13.97
C HIS A 467 -7.71 -26.98 -14.09
N GLY A 468 -6.48 -27.33 -13.70
CA GLY A 468 -5.87 -28.63 -13.88
C GLY A 468 -5.80 -29.56 -12.65
N LEU A 469 -6.01 -29.11 -11.44
CA LEU A 469 -5.59 -29.85 -10.23
C LEU A 469 -6.70 -30.36 -9.29
N THR A 470 -7.98 -30.27 -9.63
CA THR A 470 -9.08 -30.77 -8.78
C THR A 470 -9.88 -31.97 -9.35
N LYS A 471 -9.33 -32.73 -10.27
CA LYS A 471 -9.91 -34.01 -10.69
C LYS A 471 -8.96 -35.14 -10.37
N GLY A 472 -9.06 -35.74 -9.18
CA GLY A 472 -8.32 -36.95 -8.90
C GLY A 472 -8.17 -37.43 -7.46
N LEU A 473 -9.14 -37.26 -6.59
CA LEU A 473 -9.14 -37.99 -5.31
C LEU A 473 -10.56 -38.51 -4.99
N ARG A 474 -10.96 -39.60 -5.69
CA ARG A 474 -12.04 -40.49 -5.24
C ARG A 474 -11.44 -41.57 -4.33
N ARG A 475 -11.74 -41.51 -3.05
CA ARG A 475 -11.51 -42.63 -2.12
C ARG A 475 -12.41 -43.80 -2.47
N PRO A 476 -11.90 -45.05 -2.50
CA PRO A 476 -12.74 -46.22 -2.67
C PRO A 476 -13.51 -46.51 -1.36
N LYS A 477 -14.81 -46.73 -1.50
CA LYS A 477 -15.67 -47.27 -0.43
C LYS A 477 -15.28 -48.73 -0.19
N ARG A 478 -14.89 -49.06 1.04
CA ARG A 478 -14.82 -50.45 1.50
C ARG A 478 -16.25 -50.97 1.69
N SER A 479 -16.59 -52.03 0.96
CA SER A 479 -17.73 -52.89 1.22
C SER A 479 -17.32 -53.90 2.27
N LEU A 480 -18.11 -54.05 3.31
CA LEU A 480 -18.10 -55.16 4.26
C LEU A 480 -19.11 -56.17 3.75
N ALA A 481 -18.67 -57.35 3.52
CA ALA A 481 -19.40 -58.63 3.65
C ALA A 481 -18.46 -59.63 4.29
#